data_74b9a5883ac3cefed0abc6821c81f102
#
_entry.id   74b9a5883ac3cefed0abc6821c81f102
#
_cell.length_a   1.000
_cell.length_b   1.000
_cell.length_c   1.000
_cell.angle_alpha   90.00
_cell.angle_beta   90.00
_cell.angle_gamma   90.00
#
_symmetry.space_group_name_H-M   'P 1'
#
loop_
_entity.id
_entity.type
_entity.pdbx_description
1 polymer ?
#
loop_
_entity_poly.entity_id
_entity_poly.type
_entity_poly.pdbx_seq_one_letter_code
_entity_poly.pdbx_strand_id
1 'polypeptide(L)'
;MKILKLEPNEAPVEVEIEGSLASMQSVVGGRIQAVFPFPEEVVLICNEEGKLMGLPYNRALRHEETDEAYDIICGTCFLCGAPADCDNFTDLTPEQMQKYMEYYRQPERFLKIGSHIIVIKEER
;
A
#
# COMPACT_ATOMS: atom_id res chain seq x y z
N MET A 1 -6.57 11.52 -10.38
CA MET A 1 -5.67 11.48 -9.20
C MET A 1 -4.55 10.52 -9.46
N LYS A 2 -3.33 10.96 -9.31
CA LYS A 2 -2.14 10.14 -9.52
C LYS A 2 -1.81 9.35 -8.28
N ILE A 3 -1.78 8.04 -8.41
CA ILE A 3 -1.53 7.11 -7.30
C ILE A 3 -0.39 6.16 -7.65
N LEU A 4 0.18 5.55 -6.64
CA LEU A 4 1.12 4.44 -6.79
C LEU A 4 0.41 3.14 -6.41
N LYS A 5 0.11 2.32 -7.40
CA LYS A 5 -0.60 1.06 -7.19
C LYS A 5 0.40 -0.05 -6.87
N LEU A 6 0.08 -0.82 -5.83
CA LEU A 6 0.85 -1.98 -5.40
C LEU A 6 -0.01 -3.23 -5.55
N GLU A 7 0.44 -4.17 -6.36
CA GLU A 7 -0.19 -5.47 -6.50
C GLU A 7 0.71 -6.56 -5.94
N PRO A 8 0.13 -7.65 -5.40
CA PRO A 8 0.94 -8.76 -4.88
C PRO A 8 1.90 -9.29 -5.93
N ASN A 9 3.16 -9.49 -5.53
CA ASN A 9 4.22 -10.06 -6.37
C ASN A 9 4.62 -9.20 -7.58
N GLU A 10 4.23 -7.93 -7.62
CA GLU A 10 4.55 -7.05 -8.72
C GLU A 10 5.24 -5.78 -8.25
N ALA A 11 6.04 -5.19 -9.14
CA ALA A 11 6.63 -3.88 -8.90
C ALA A 11 5.53 -2.82 -8.88
N PRO A 12 5.72 -1.72 -8.13
CA PRO A 12 4.72 -0.65 -8.08
C PRO A 12 4.54 0.03 -9.44
N VAL A 13 3.33 0.50 -9.68
CA VAL A 13 2.98 1.16 -10.95
C VAL A 13 2.26 2.48 -10.67
N GLU A 14 2.71 3.53 -11.34
CA GLU A 14 2.00 4.81 -11.34
C GLU A 14 0.73 4.69 -12.16
N VAL A 15 -0.41 5.06 -11.60
CA VAL A 15 -1.71 4.98 -12.24
C VAL A 15 -2.47 6.27 -11.99
N GLU A 16 -3.28 6.68 -12.96
CA GLU A 16 -4.19 7.79 -12.78
C GLU A 16 -5.60 7.26 -12.65
N ILE A 17 -6.31 7.68 -11.60
CA ILE A 17 -7.70 7.31 -11.36
C ILE A 17 -8.53 8.60 -11.23
N GLU A 18 -9.85 8.46 -11.29
CA GLU A 18 -10.74 9.61 -11.17
C GLU A 18 -10.61 10.32 -9.81
N GLY A 19 -10.36 9.56 -8.75
CA GLY A 19 -10.23 10.12 -7.41
C GLY A 19 -11.52 10.11 -6.61
N SER A 20 -12.61 9.58 -7.18
CA SER A 20 -13.86 9.37 -6.45
C SER A 20 -13.74 8.16 -5.52
N LEU A 21 -14.64 8.08 -4.53
CA LEU A 21 -14.72 6.90 -3.68
C LEU A 21 -14.92 5.63 -4.51
N ALA A 22 -15.78 5.69 -5.53
CA ALA A 22 -16.03 4.54 -6.40
C ALA A 22 -14.78 4.09 -7.13
N SER A 23 -13.95 5.03 -7.62
CA SER A 23 -12.70 4.68 -8.30
C SER A 23 -11.70 4.03 -7.35
N MET A 24 -11.60 4.54 -6.11
CA MET A 24 -10.73 3.96 -5.09
C MET A 24 -11.18 2.56 -4.69
N GLN A 25 -12.48 2.37 -4.49
CA GLN A 25 -13.05 1.06 -4.20
C GLN A 25 -12.80 0.06 -5.33
N SER A 26 -12.86 0.53 -6.58
CA SER A 26 -12.60 -0.31 -7.75
C SER A 26 -11.16 -0.81 -7.76
N VAL A 27 -10.20 0.02 -7.37
CA VAL A 27 -8.78 -0.40 -7.31
C VAL A 27 -8.56 -1.51 -6.29
N VAL A 28 -9.12 -1.36 -5.10
CA VAL A 28 -8.87 -2.33 -4.01
C VAL A 28 -9.87 -3.48 -3.98
N GLY A 29 -10.93 -3.40 -4.77
CA GLY A 29 -11.91 -4.47 -4.89
C GLY A 29 -12.93 -4.54 -3.76
N GLY A 30 -13.21 -3.44 -3.08
CA GLY A 30 -14.17 -3.38 -1.99
C GLY A 30 -14.08 -2.10 -1.20
N ARG A 31 -14.59 -2.14 0.03
CA ARG A 31 -14.52 -0.98 0.92
C ARG A 31 -13.08 -0.61 1.19
N ILE A 32 -12.82 0.70 1.24
CA ILE A 32 -11.47 1.18 1.50
C ILE A 32 -11.20 1.34 2.99
N GLN A 33 -9.95 1.09 3.36
CA GLN A 33 -9.40 1.43 4.66
C GLN A 33 -8.16 2.29 4.43
N ALA A 34 -8.02 3.37 5.19
CA ALA A 34 -6.86 4.23 5.13
C ALA A 34 -5.92 3.90 6.29
N VAL A 35 -4.66 3.67 5.98
CA VAL A 35 -3.60 3.50 6.98
C VAL A 35 -2.48 4.49 6.70
N PHE A 36 -1.78 4.89 7.75
CA PHE A 36 -0.76 5.94 7.68
C PHE A 36 0.59 5.38 8.17
N PRO A 37 1.28 4.59 7.33
CA PRO A 37 2.51 3.93 7.76
C PRO A 37 3.76 4.82 7.76
N PHE A 38 3.63 6.07 7.29
CA PHE A 38 4.76 6.98 7.15
C PHE A 38 4.50 8.29 7.90
N PRO A 39 5.56 8.98 8.38
CA PRO A 39 5.43 10.27 9.05
C PRO A 39 5.22 11.43 8.06
N GLU A 40 4.79 11.15 6.85
CA GLU A 40 4.53 12.12 5.80
C GLU A 40 3.04 12.21 5.50
N GLU A 41 2.65 13.22 4.73
CA GLU A 41 1.27 13.41 4.30
C GLU A 41 0.91 12.48 3.15
N VAL A 42 1.09 11.20 3.37
CA VAL A 42 0.82 10.11 2.43
C VAL A 42 -0.02 9.06 3.15
N VAL A 43 -1.00 8.53 2.45
CA VAL A 43 -1.88 7.48 2.96
C VAL A 43 -1.78 6.24 2.09
N LEU A 44 -1.88 5.08 2.72
CA LEU A 44 -2.03 3.81 2.01
C LEU A 44 -3.49 3.40 2.10
N ILE A 45 -4.12 3.19 0.94
CA ILE A 45 -5.52 2.78 0.83
C ILE A 45 -5.55 1.31 0.45
N CYS A 46 -6.24 0.51 1.24
CA CYS A 46 -6.35 -0.92 1.03
C CYS A 46 -7.79 -1.40 1.19
N ASN A 47 -8.03 -2.67 0.91
CA ASN A 47 -9.34 -3.28 1.12
C ASN A 47 -9.54 -3.51 2.62
N GLU A 48 -10.60 -2.96 3.18
CA GLU A 48 -10.94 -3.10 4.60
C GLU A 48 -11.06 -4.55 5.05
N GLU A 49 -11.51 -5.43 4.17
CA GLU A 49 -11.76 -6.84 4.46
C GLU A 49 -10.78 -7.79 3.78
N GLY A 50 -9.63 -7.27 3.33
CA GLY A 50 -8.68 -8.07 2.56
C GLY A 50 -8.24 -9.36 3.25
N LYS A 51 -7.96 -9.30 4.55
CA LYS A 51 -7.59 -10.49 5.32
C LYS A 51 -8.74 -11.48 5.45
N LEU A 52 -9.95 -10.98 5.72
CA LEU A 52 -11.14 -11.82 5.83
C LEU A 52 -11.51 -12.49 4.51
N MET A 53 -11.29 -11.80 3.41
CA MET A 53 -11.54 -12.33 2.07
C MET A 53 -10.47 -13.31 1.61
N GLY A 54 -9.38 -13.43 2.34
CA GLY A 54 -8.27 -14.30 1.95
C GLY A 54 -7.50 -13.79 0.73
N LEU A 55 -7.46 -12.47 0.53
CA LEU A 55 -6.71 -11.90 -0.60
C LEU A 55 -5.20 -12.15 -0.41
N PRO A 56 -4.45 -12.23 -1.50
CA PRO A 56 -3.01 -12.51 -1.42
C PRO A 56 -2.26 -11.46 -0.60
N TYR A 57 -1.24 -11.90 0.13
CA TYR A 57 -0.33 -10.99 0.84
C TYR A 57 0.39 -10.11 -0.16
N ASN A 58 0.46 -8.81 0.13
CA ASN A 58 1.04 -7.83 -0.78
C ASN A 58 2.34 -7.23 -0.23
N ARG A 59 2.22 -6.42 0.80
CA ARG A 59 3.36 -5.75 1.41
C ARG A 59 3.20 -5.73 2.91
N ALA A 60 4.32 -5.83 3.63
CA ALA A 60 4.32 -5.64 5.07
C ALA A 60 4.36 -4.14 5.40
N LEU A 61 3.66 -3.76 6.47
CA LEU A 61 3.83 -2.47 7.11
C LEU A 61 4.93 -2.60 8.14
N ARG A 62 5.88 -1.66 8.14
CA ARG A 62 7.08 -1.75 8.96
C ARG A 62 7.25 -0.54 9.86
N HIS A 63 7.79 -0.76 11.04
CA HIS A 63 8.22 0.33 11.91
C HIS A 63 9.39 1.04 11.24
N GLU A 64 9.33 2.35 11.19
CA GLU A 64 10.35 3.16 10.52
C GLU A 64 11.73 2.98 11.14
N GLU A 65 11.80 2.93 12.47
CA GLU A 65 13.08 2.88 13.18
C GLU A 65 13.77 1.52 13.12
N THR A 66 13.00 0.43 13.19
CA THR A 66 13.55 -0.92 13.29
C THR A 66 13.42 -1.73 12.01
N ASP A 67 12.62 -1.25 11.06
CA ASP A 67 12.24 -1.99 9.84
C ASP A 67 11.53 -3.32 10.13
N GLU A 68 11.05 -3.50 11.35
CA GLU A 68 10.28 -4.69 11.71
C GLU A 68 8.86 -4.61 11.20
N ALA A 69 8.38 -5.70 10.59
CA ALA A 69 7.00 -5.80 10.12
C ALA A 69 6.05 -5.91 11.31
N TYR A 70 4.98 -5.10 11.32
CA TYR A 70 3.95 -5.16 12.36
C TYR A 70 2.58 -5.53 11.81
N ASP A 71 2.40 -5.47 10.50
CA ASP A 71 1.15 -5.86 9.85
C ASP A 71 1.43 -6.20 8.39
N ILE A 72 0.49 -6.85 7.73
CA ILE A 72 0.59 -7.22 6.32
C ILE A 72 -0.68 -6.78 5.62
N ILE A 73 -0.52 -6.08 4.49
CA ILE A 73 -1.63 -5.70 3.63
C ILE A 73 -1.94 -6.83 2.67
N CYS A 74 -3.20 -7.23 2.61
CA CYS A 74 -3.69 -8.27 1.71
C CYS A 74 -4.48 -7.67 0.56
N GLY A 75 -4.16 -8.07 -0.66
CA GLY A 75 -4.81 -7.58 -1.86
C GLY A 75 -4.16 -6.32 -2.42
N THR A 76 -4.68 -5.85 -3.56
CA THR A 76 -4.21 -4.63 -4.20
C THR A 76 -4.44 -3.43 -3.30
N CYS A 77 -3.45 -2.57 -3.20
CA CYS A 77 -3.53 -1.32 -2.45
C CYS A 77 -2.84 -0.21 -3.23
N PHE A 78 -2.94 1.02 -2.73
CA PHE A 78 -2.26 2.14 -3.39
C PHE A 78 -1.92 3.24 -2.39
N LEU A 79 -0.96 4.06 -2.78
CA LEU A 79 -0.57 5.27 -2.05
C LEU A 79 -1.10 6.49 -2.77
N CYS A 80 -1.59 7.46 -2.02
CA CYS A 80 -1.93 8.79 -2.52
C CYS A 80 -1.60 9.84 -1.48
N GLY A 81 -1.76 11.11 -1.83
CA GLY A 81 -1.50 12.21 -0.91
C GLY A 81 -2.62 12.38 0.10
N ALA A 82 -2.26 12.79 1.31
CA ALA A 82 -3.21 13.09 2.39
C ALA A 82 -2.74 14.33 3.14
N PRO A 83 -2.82 15.53 2.52
CA PRO A 83 -2.37 16.75 3.18
C PRO A 83 -3.18 17.05 4.43
N ALA A 84 -2.50 17.51 5.49
CA ALA A 84 -3.14 17.80 6.77
C ALA A 84 -4.15 18.96 6.70
N ASP A 85 -3.96 19.87 5.74
CA ASP A 85 -4.81 21.04 5.55
C ASP A 85 -5.94 20.83 4.53
N CYS A 86 -6.16 19.59 4.11
CA CYS A 86 -7.15 19.24 3.09
C CYS A 86 -7.98 18.05 3.57
N ASP A 87 -9.29 18.12 3.37
CA ASP A 87 -10.21 17.03 3.74
C ASP A 87 -10.26 15.91 2.71
N ASN A 88 -9.61 16.10 1.56
CA ASN A 88 -9.64 15.13 0.46
C ASN A 88 -8.26 14.51 0.26
N PHE A 89 -8.25 13.27 -0.22
CA PHE A 89 -7.04 12.66 -0.73
C PHE A 89 -6.65 13.33 -2.05
N THR A 90 -5.36 13.39 -2.29
CA THR A 90 -4.79 14.11 -3.44
C THR A 90 -3.80 13.25 -4.19
N ASP A 91 -3.29 13.78 -5.29
CA ASP A 91 -2.18 13.15 -6.03
C ASP A 91 -0.98 12.96 -5.10
N LEU A 92 -0.19 11.91 -5.34
CA LEU A 92 1.18 11.93 -4.86
C LEU A 92 1.94 13.03 -5.61
N THR A 93 2.81 13.75 -4.91
CA THR A 93 3.73 14.66 -5.58
C THR A 93 4.75 13.87 -6.39
N PRO A 94 5.42 14.48 -7.39
CA PRO A 94 6.48 13.79 -8.13
C PRO A 94 7.57 13.23 -7.23
N GLU A 95 7.96 13.95 -6.18
CA GLU A 95 8.97 13.51 -5.22
C GLU A 95 8.49 12.31 -4.40
N GLN A 96 7.24 12.35 -3.94
CA GLN A 96 6.63 11.23 -3.21
C GLN A 96 6.50 10.00 -4.12
N MET A 97 6.07 10.20 -5.36
CA MET A 97 5.94 9.12 -6.33
C MET A 97 7.28 8.41 -6.51
N GLN A 98 8.34 9.16 -6.72
CA GLN A 98 9.68 8.60 -6.92
C GLN A 98 10.18 7.88 -5.66
N LYS A 99 9.99 8.50 -4.49
CA LYS A 99 10.41 7.95 -3.20
C LYS A 99 9.76 6.60 -2.93
N TYR A 100 8.45 6.52 -3.07
CA TYR A 100 7.72 5.29 -2.75
C TYR A 100 7.80 4.26 -3.86
N MET A 101 7.98 4.67 -5.11
CA MET A 101 8.31 3.76 -6.19
C MET A 101 9.59 2.99 -5.86
N GLU A 102 10.60 3.67 -5.36
CA GLU A 102 11.87 3.04 -4.97
C GLU A 102 11.71 2.21 -3.70
N TYR A 103 10.97 2.71 -2.70
CA TYR A 103 10.75 2.01 -1.44
C TYR A 103 10.06 0.66 -1.65
N TYR A 104 9.06 0.60 -2.52
CA TYR A 104 8.27 -0.60 -2.77
C TYR A 104 8.72 -1.37 -4.01
N ARG A 105 9.83 -1.00 -4.60
CA ARG A 105 10.31 -1.54 -5.88
C ARG A 105 10.37 -3.06 -5.91
N GLN A 106 10.85 -3.67 -4.84
CA GLN A 106 10.97 -5.12 -4.75
C GLN A 106 9.72 -5.70 -4.10
N PRO A 107 9.01 -6.62 -4.79
CA PRO A 107 7.92 -7.35 -4.15
C PRO A 107 8.45 -8.13 -2.95
N GLU A 108 7.60 -8.31 -1.95
CA GLU A 108 7.93 -9.11 -0.79
C GLU A 108 7.35 -10.50 -0.95
N ARG A 109 8.07 -11.50 -0.43
CA ARG A 109 7.58 -12.87 -0.35
C ARG A 109 7.15 -13.19 1.05
N PHE A 110 6.17 -14.07 1.16
CA PHE A 110 5.58 -14.44 2.44
C PHE A 110 5.62 -15.95 2.59
N LEU A 111 6.19 -16.41 3.70
CA LEU A 111 6.27 -17.82 4.02
C LEU A 111 5.44 -18.08 5.27
N LYS A 112 4.44 -18.96 5.15
CA LYS A 112 3.60 -19.32 6.27
C LYS A 112 4.11 -20.62 6.89
N ILE A 113 4.49 -20.57 8.18
CA ILE A 113 4.95 -21.73 8.94
C ILE A 113 4.05 -21.84 10.16
N GLY A 114 3.14 -22.82 10.16
CA GLY A 114 2.15 -22.94 11.23
C GLY A 114 1.26 -21.71 11.27
N SER A 115 1.22 -21.04 12.43
CA SER A 115 0.49 -19.79 12.62
C SER A 115 1.35 -18.54 12.39
N HIS A 116 2.61 -18.71 12.01
CA HIS A 116 3.54 -17.62 11.80
C HIS A 116 3.70 -17.31 10.32
N ILE A 117 3.84 -16.02 10.01
CA ILE A 117 4.13 -15.55 8.66
C ILE A 117 5.48 -14.85 8.68
N ILE A 118 6.40 -15.34 7.86
CA ILE A 118 7.72 -14.74 7.70
C ILE A 118 7.70 -13.90 6.42
N VAL A 119 8.11 -12.64 6.54
CA VAL A 119 8.19 -11.72 5.42
C VAL A 119 9.62 -11.67 4.93
N ILE A 120 9.81 -11.96 3.66
CA ILE A 120 11.14 -11.97 3.05
C ILE A 120 11.20 -10.88 1.98
N LYS A 121 12.10 -9.91 2.18
CA LYS A 121 12.40 -8.92 1.14
C LYS A 121 13.32 -9.54 0.11
N GLU A 122 12.97 -9.36 -1.17
CA GLU A 122 13.90 -9.72 -2.23
C GLU A 122 14.91 -8.61 -2.38
N GLU A 123 16.18 -8.95 -2.20
CA GLU A 123 17.29 -8.05 -2.45
C GLU A 123 17.95 -8.43 -3.77
N ARG A 124 18.39 -7.42 -4.49
CA ARG A 124 19.17 -7.63 -5.71
C ARG A 124 20.63 -7.36 -5.44
#